data_cd263074ff9c27465546c74001348bbe
#
_entry.id   cd263074ff9c27465546c74001348bbe
#
_cell.length_a   1.000
_cell.length_b   1.000
_cell.length_c   1.000
_cell.angle_alpha   90.00
_cell.angle_beta   90.00
_cell.angle_gamma   90.00
#
_symmetry.space_group_name_H-M   'P 1'
#
loop_
_entity.id
_entity.type
_entity.pdbx_description
1 polymer ?
#
loop_
_entity_poly.entity_id
_entity_poly.type
_entity_poly.pdbx_seq_one_letter_code
_entity_poly.pdbx_strand_id
1 'polypeptide(L)'
;MRKLYLILAGCAAAALAGPAVKPIVQYLHVPVAMRDGVRLSANVFLPTERTRVPAILVRTPYGKGDGITPNHLAFVEHGYAVVVEDVRGRYESEGAFQPLTQEVQDGDDTLNWIARQTWSDGKIGMMGGSYVGIVQWKAALSGNPHLKAIFPVVSGYDDYRDRYYSTGGAMKIGNRLEWMAENLRAPGYHQDFGQFVLHLPVRSADVAALGWTSPMYREVMEHPAFDGFWRAISTREQIDKVRVPVFAVGGWYDNFVQSDLEAFAALRPRSGVNRVLVGPWAHNMSAPFEHVAFGPDSIVPVRELQLEWFDQWLKGKESPLVSQPPVKIFVMGANQWREERTWPPAEARPRLLYLESGGKANSLSGDGTLSEKAARRAAADQFVFDPYIPVPTRGGAVCCNPRVFPWGPMDQRPVEQRRDVLVFSTHPLKRDVEAIGAVQAVLFVATTARDTDFTAKLVDVFPDGEARNLTDGILRLRYRASLEKPELATPNEIYKVTVDAGVTANVFLKGHRIRLEISSSNFPRFDRNANTGGAVEQAPQLVKATQTLYHDPTHPSCLILMVVPGKE
;
A
#
# COMPACT_ATOMS: atom_id res chain seq x y z
N MET A 1 22.85 80.64 19.16
CA MET A 1 23.05 79.82 17.94
C MET A 1 23.83 78.57 18.30
N ARG A 2 23.15 77.42 18.49
CA ARG A 2 23.79 76.12 18.75
C ARG A 2 23.57 75.27 17.51
N LYS A 3 24.65 74.86 16.83
CA LYS A 3 24.63 73.95 15.69
C LYS A 3 24.51 72.53 16.21
N LEU A 4 23.43 71.83 15.78
CA LEU A 4 23.21 70.39 16.04
C LEU A 4 23.82 69.62 14.91
N TYR A 5 24.80 68.73 15.19
CA TYR A 5 25.34 67.80 14.21
C TYR A 5 24.53 66.47 14.32
N LEU A 6 23.86 66.12 13.24
CA LEU A 6 23.18 64.83 13.09
C LEU A 6 24.24 63.83 12.56
N ILE A 7 24.58 62.82 13.38
CA ILE A 7 25.37 61.67 12.95
C ILE A 7 24.42 60.63 12.41
N LEU A 8 24.39 60.43 11.10
CA LEU A 8 23.73 59.31 10.42
C LEU A 8 24.63 58.05 10.59
N ALA A 9 24.25 57.13 11.48
CA ALA A 9 24.82 55.79 11.52
C ALA A 9 24.18 54.96 10.41
N GLY A 10 24.94 54.69 9.37
CA GLY A 10 24.54 53.78 8.28
C GLY A 10 24.65 52.32 8.79
N CYS A 11 23.52 51.71 9.07
CA CYS A 11 23.43 50.25 9.19
C CYS A 11 23.53 49.63 7.80
N ALA A 12 24.71 49.07 7.46
CA ALA A 12 24.83 48.18 6.33
C ALA A 12 24.12 46.85 6.68
N ALA A 13 22.91 46.65 6.16
CA ALA A 13 22.24 45.36 6.16
C ALA A 13 23.01 44.44 5.18
N ALA A 14 23.83 43.53 5.73
CA ALA A 14 24.35 42.41 4.95
C ALA A 14 23.15 41.52 4.57
N ALA A 15 22.69 41.65 3.35
CA ALA A 15 21.76 40.68 2.76
C ALA A 15 22.48 39.33 2.71
N LEU A 16 22.05 38.38 3.52
CA LEU A 16 22.40 36.96 3.36
C LEU A 16 21.80 36.53 2.01
N ALA A 17 22.62 36.58 0.96
CA ALA A 17 22.28 35.99 -0.33
C ALA A 17 22.15 34.49 -0.10
N GLY A 18 20.92 33.98 -0.10
CA GLY A 18 20.68 32.55 -0.21
C GLY A 18 21.39 31.99 -1.46
N PRO A 19 21.67 30.68 -1.52
CA PRO A 19 22.34 30.09 -2.68
C PRO A 19 21.58 30.50 -3.94
N ALA A 20 22.30 31.08 -4.89
CA ALA A 20 21.73 31.54 -6.17
C ALA A 20 21.09 30.34 -6.88
N VAL A 21 19.78 30.38 -7.08
CA VAL A 21 19.07 29.35 -7.86
C VAL A 21 19.63 29.39 -9.28
N LYS A 22 20.17 28.28 -9.76
CA LYS A 22 20.67 28.17 -11.12
C LYS A 22 19.51 28.40 -12.11
N PRO A 23 19.71 29.20 -13.17
CA PRO A 23 18.67 29.39 -14.18
C PRO A 23 18.33 28.04 -14.83
N ILE A 24 17.07 27.84 -15.15
CA ILE A 24 16.58 26.63 -15.86
C ILE A 24 15.82 27.05 -17.11
N VAL A 25 15.74 26.17 -18.10
CA VAL A 25 14.88 26.34 -19.27
C VAL A 25 13.59 25.55 -19.04
N GLN A 26 12.44 26.17 -19.31
CA GLN A 26 11.13 25.56 -19.12
C GLN A 26 10.36 25.58 -20.44
N TYR A 27 9.78 24.45 -20.80
CA TYR A 27 8.76 24.34 -21.85
C TYR A 27 7.51 23.76 -21.22
N LEU A 28 6.43 24.54 -21.20
CA LEU A 28 5.17 24.13 -20.60
C LEU A 28 4.19 23.67 -21.69
N HIS A 29 3.28 22.76 -21.31
CA HIS A 29 2.20 22.27 -22.17
C HIS A 29 2.67 21.70 -23.53
N VAL A 30 3.82 21.02 -23.54
CA VAL A 30 4.39 20.41 -24.74
C VAL A 30 3.53 19.20 -25.14
N PRO A 31 3.01 19.15 -26.37
CA PRO A 31 2.24 17.99 -26.84
C PRO A 31 3.16 16.80 -27.13
N VAL A 32 2.86 15.66 -26.54
CA VAL A 32 3.52 14.38 -26.78
C VAL A 32 2.55 13.48 -27.54
N ALA A 33 2.83 13.20 -28.80
CA ALA A 33 1.96 12.38 -29.66
C ALA A 33 2.13 10.89 -29.33
N MET A 34 1.02 10.24 -29.02
CA MET A 34 0.92 8.80 -28.85
C MET A 34 0.74 8.10 -30.22
N ARG A 35 1.00 6.78 -30.29
CA ARG A 35 0.90 5.97 -31.52
C ARG A 35 -0.49 5.95 -32.16
N ASP A 36 -1.54 6.23 -31.39
CA ASP A 36 -2.94 6.30 -31.81
C ASP A 36 -3.40 7.73 -32.18
N GLY A 37 -2.48 8.69 -32.18
CA GLY A 37 -2.74 10.09 -32.52
C GLY A 37 -3.23 10.97 -31.37
N VAL A 38 -3.55 10.41 -30.20
CA VAL A 38 -3.86 11.19 -28.99
C VAL A 38 -2.61 11.97 -28.54
N ARG A 39 -2.79 13.20 -28.06
CA ARG A 39 -1.69 14.03 -27.56
C ARG A 39 -1.78 14.17 -26.05
N LEU A 40 -0.71 13.78 -25.35
CA LEU A 40 -0.57 14.03 -23.93
C LEU A 40 0.17 15.35 -23.72
N SER A 41 -0.08 16.01 -22.59
CA SER A 41 0.53 17.30 -22.23
C SER A 41 1.65 17.09 -21.23
N ALA A 42 2.85 17.59 -21.56
CA ALA A 42 4.02 17.49 -20.71
C ALA A 42 4.66 18.86 -20.43
N ASN A 43 5.23 19.03 -19.25
CA ASN A 43 6.17 20.11 -18.93
C ASN A 43 7.59 19.57 -18.96
N VAL A 44 8.50 20.30 -19.58
CA VAL A 44 9.92 19.93 -19.72
C VAL A 44 10.79 20.99 -19.05
N PHE A 45 11.63 20.56 -18.12
CA PHE A 45 12.56 21.41 -17.37
C PHE A 45 13.98 20.96 -17.64
N LEU A 46 14.85 21.88 -18.08
CA LEU A 46 16.21 21.58 -18.52
C LEU A 46 17.25 22.42 -17.78
N PRO A 47 18.43 21.87 -17.46
CA PRO A 47 19.57 22.67 -17.03
C PRO A 47 20.11 23.50 -18.19
N THR A 48 20.57 24.73 -17.93
CA THR A 48 21.05 25.65 -18.97
C THR A 48 22.46 25.30 -19.49
N GLU A 49 23.25 24.54 -18.72
CA GLU A 49 24.69 24.38 -18.98
C GLU A 49 25.08 23.15 -19.83
N ARG A 50 24.10 22.32 -20.27
CA ARG A 50 24.41 21.06 -20.99
C ARG A 50 23.61 20.92 -22.28
N THR A 51 24.23 20.38 -23.30
CA THR A 51 23.61 20.15 -24.61
C THR A 51 22.76 18.89 -24.65
N ARG A 52 23.18 17.82 -23.96
CA ARG A 52 22.41 16.54 -23.85
C ARG A 52 22.57 15.97 -22.45
N VAL A 53 21.47 15.60 -21.84
CA VAL A 53 21.40 15.10 -20.46
C VAL A 53 20.46 13.90 -20.34
N PRO A 54 20.66 13.02 -19.33
CA PRO A 54 19.67 12.00 -19.00
C PRO A 54 18.40 12.65 -18.46
N ALA A 55 17.25 11.95 -18.62
CA ALA A 55 15.95 12.46 -18.23
C ALA A 55 15.34 11.67 -17.07
N ILE A 56 14.54 12.38 -16.26
CA ILE A 56 13.63 11.80 -15.28
C ILE A 56 12.20 12.06 -15.75
N LEU A 57 11.43 10.99 -15.95
CA LEU A 57 10.03 11.05 -16.34
C LEU A 57 9.12 10.82 -15.13
N VAL A 58 8.14 11.71 -14.97
CA VAL A 58 7.05 11.63 -13.98
C VAL A 58 5.73 11.68 -14.72
N ARG A 59 4.94 10.59 -14.71
CA ARG A 59 3.60 10.55 -15.33
C ARG A 59 2.54 10.57 -14.22
N THR A 60 1.61 11.52 -14.25
CA THR A 60 0.72 11.81 -13.12
C THR A 60 -0.76 11.94 -13.53
N PRO A 61 -1.70 11.36 -12.77
CA PRO A 61 -3.13 11.64 -12.91
C PRO A 61 -3.59 12.85 -12.08
N TYR A 62 -2.68 13.48 -11.32
CA TYR A 62 -2.99 14.49 -10.30
C TYR A 62 -2.76 15.93 -10.79
N GLY A 63 -2.34 16.12 -12.04
CA GLY A 63 -1.98 17.41 -12.64
C GLY A 63 -0.47 17.67 -12.55
N LYS A 64 0.13 17.92 -13.71
CA LYS A 64 1.56 18.28 -13.82
C LYS A 64 1.89 19.67 -13.28
N GLY A 65 0.85 20.49 -13.04
CA GLY A 65 0.99 21.89 -12.62
C GLY A 65 1.52 22.81 -13.71
N ASP A 66 1.67 24.11 -13.37
CA ASP A 66 2.07 25.19 -14.29
C ASP A 66 3.54 25.60 -14.10
N GLY A 67 4.34 24.79 -13.38
CA GLY A 67 5.73 25.10 -13.11
C GLY A 67 6.47 23.98 -12.41
N ILE A 68 7.75 24.21 -12.14
CA ILE A 68 8.62 23.23 -11.49
C ILE A 68 8.40 23.24 -9.97
N THR A 69 8.30 22.04 -9.40
CA THR A 69 8.28 21.87 -7.93
C THR A 69 9.70 21.89 -7.35
N PRO A 70 9.89 22.20 -6.05
CA PRO A 70 11.20 22.13 -5.40
C PRO A 70 11.87 20.75 -5.51
N ASN A 71 11.06 19.68 -5.48
CA ASN A 71 11.58 18.32 -5.66
C ASN A 71 12.14 18.10 -7.07
N HIS A 72 11.42 18.52 -8.10
CA HIS A 72 11.85 18.40 -9.49
C HIS A 72 13.03 19.32 -9.81
N LEU A 73 13.06 20.52 -9.22
CA LEU A 73 14.16 21.48 -9.38
C LEU A 73 15.50 20.87 -8.92
N ALA A 74 15.51 20.15 -7.80
CA ALA A 74 16.71 19.47 -7.32
C ALA A 74 17.31 18.52 -8.37
N PHE A 75 16.50 17.80 -9.16
CA PHE A 75 16.99 16.96 -10.25
C PHE A 75 17.56 17.79 -11.41
N VAL A 76 16.92 18.90 -11.77
CA VAL A 76 17.45 19.78 -12.82
C VAL A 76 18.79 20.38 -12.41
N GLU A 77 18.93 20.84 -11.17
CA GLU A 77 20.18 21.36 -10.59
C GLU A 77 21.30 20.30 -10.56
N HIS A 78 20.92 19.01 -10.44
CA HIS A 78 21.86 17.87 -10.55
C HIS A 78 22.15 17.45 -12.00
N GLY A 79 21.64 18.19 -13.00
CA GLY A 79 21.92 17.98 -14.42
C GLY A 79 21.08 16.88 -15.07
N TYR A 80 19.85 16.72 -14.65
CA TYR A 80 18.82 15.93 -15.35
C TYR A 80 17.87 16.85 -16.11
N ALA A 81 17.35 16.40 -17.23
CA ALA A 81 16.07 16.89 -17.73
C ALA A 81 14.95 16.29 -16.89
N VAL A 82 13.93 17.07 -16.55
CA VAL A 82 12.73 16.55 -15.88
C VAL A 82 11.54 16.76 -16.79
N VAL A 83 10.80 15.67 -17.07
CA VAL A 83 9.57 15.67 -17.84
C VAL A 83 8.43 15.25 -16.93
N VAL A 84 7.43 16.12 -16.76
CA VAL A 84 6.22 15.85 -15.95
C VAL A 84 5.03 15.84 -16.90
N GLU A 85 4.36 14.69 -17.05
CA GLU A 85 3.30 14.47 -18.03
C GLU A 85 1.98 14.13 -17.33
N ASP A 86 0.90 14.80 -17.72
CA ASP A 86 -0.45 14.37 -17.36
C ASP A 86 -0.79 13.09 -18.12
N VAL A 87 -1.25 12.06 -17.42
CA VAL A 87 -1.68 10.82 -18.08
C VAL A 87 -2.93 11.05 -18.93
N ARG A 88 -3.15 10.20 -19.91
CA ARG A 88 -4.30 10.26 -20.85
C ARG A 88 -5.62 10.54 -20.15
N GLY A 89 -6.39 11.50 -20.70
CA GLY A 89 -7.71 11.88 -20.21
C GLY A 89 -7.70 12.61 -18.86
N ARG A 90 -6.54 13.11 -18.45
CA ARG A 90 -6.41 13.93 -17.24
C ARG A 90 -5.87 15.31 -17.57
N TYR A 91 -6.44 16.33 -16.89
CA TYR A 91 -6.06 17.74 -17.03
C TYR A 91 -5.97 18.19 -18.49
N GLU A 92 -4.78 18.44 -19.01
CA GLU A 92 -4.56 18.95 -20.36
C GLU A 92 -4.23 17.84 -21.39
N SER A 93 -4.13 16.59 -20.98
CA SER A 93 -3.95 15.47 -21.88
C SER A 93 -5.27 15.05 -22.51
N GLU A 94 -5.24 14.82 -23.82
CA GLU A 94 -6.39 14.36 -24.60
C GLU A 94 -6.78 12.90 -24.28
N GLY A 95 -7.91 12.45 -24.81
CA GLY A 95 -8.39 11.08 -24.70
C GLY A 95 -9.25 10.83 -23.47
N ALA A 96 -9.52 9.57 -23.16
CA ALA A 96 -10.31 9.13 -22.02
C ALA A 96 -9.41 8.51 -20.94
N PHE A 97 -9.69 8.78 -19.67
CA PHE A 97 -8.94 8.21 -18.56
C PHE A 97 -9.34 6.76 -18.31
N GLN A 98 -8.47 5.84 -18.70
CA GLN A 98 -8.61 4.39 -18.49
C GLN A 98 -7.35 3.82 -17.81
N PRO A 99 -7.19 4.03 -16.52
CA PRO A 99 -5.92 3.85 -15.80
C PRO A 99 -5.40 2.41 -15.75
N LEU A 100 -6.21 1.42 -16.14
CA LEU A 100 -5.81 0.02 -16.06
C LEU A 100 -5.14 -0.47 -17.35
N THR A 101 -5.51 0.04 -18.49
CA THR A 101 -5.19 -0.60 -19.78
C THR A 101 -4.19 0.18 -20.66
N GLN A 102 -4.12 1.49 -20.53
CA GLN A 102 -3.37 2.35 -21.46
C GLN A 102 -1.93 2.69 -21.04
N GLU A 103 -1.60 2.53 -19.77
CA GLU A 103 -0.35 3.07 -19.19
C GLU A 103 0.93 2.42 -19.76
N VAL A 104 0.86 1.18 -20.25
CA VAL A 104 2.00 0.49 -20.87
C VAL A 104 2.37 1.17 -22.18
N GLN A 105 1.38 1.41 -23.06
CA GLN A 105 1.62 1.97 -24.40
C GLN A 105 1.95 3.45 -24.33
N ASP A 106 1.22 4.23 -23.54
CA ASP A 106 1.49 5.66 -23.36
C ASP A 106 2.86 5.90 -22.74
N GLY A 107 3.25 5.08 -21.74
CA GLY A 107 4.58 5.15 -21.15
C GLY A 107 5.68 4.85 -22.17
N ASP A 108 5.51 3.83 -23.01
CA ASP A 108 6.44 3.49 -24.09
C ASP A 108 6.59 4.63 -25.11
N ASP A 109 5.48 5.21 -25.56
CA ASP A 109 5.47 6.31 -26.52
C ASP A 109 6.17 7.56 -25.96
N THR A 110 5.91 7.89 -24.70
CA THR A 110 6.57 9.02 -24.02
C THR A 110 8.07 8.79 -23.87
N LEU A 111 8.51 7.57 -23.50
CA LEU A 111 9.92 7.22 -23.42
C LEU A 111 10.62 7.38 -24.79
N ASN A 112 9.98 6.90 -25.87
CA ASN A 112 10.47 7.06 -27.22
C ASN A 112 10.50 8.53 -27.67
N TRP A 113 9.50 9.33 -27.27
CA TRP A 113 9.48 10.77 -27.56
C TRP A 113 10.64 11.50 -26.88
N ILE A 114 10.87 11.25 -25.57
CA ILE A 114 11.99 11.84 -24.81
C ILE A 114 13.34 11.50 -25.46
N ALA A 115 13.55 10.23 -25.84
CA ALA A 115 14.81 9.77 -26.39
C ALA A 115 15.17 10.46 -27.72
N ARG A 116 14.16 10.91 -28.49
CA ARG A 116 14.36 11.63 -29.77
C ARG A 116 14.61 13.13 -29.61
N GLN A 117 14.47 13.70 -28.41
CA GLN A 117 14.67 15.13 -28.20
C GLN A 117 16.15 15.50 -28.29
N THR A 118 16.43 16.69 -28.82
CA THR A 118 17.80 17.19 -29.02
C THR A 118 18.59 17.37 -27.72
N TRP A 119 17.89 17.62 -26.64
CA TRP A 119 18.45 17.79 -25.29
C TRP A 119 18.65 16.46 -24.54
N SER A 120 18.10 15.35 -25.02
CA SER A 120 18.16 14.04 -24.36
C SER A 120 19.40 13.23 -24.78
N ASP A 121 20.07 12.57 -23.85
CA ASP A 121 21.12 11.59 -24.13
C ASP A 121 20.56 10.17 -24.38
N GLY A 122 19.24 10.01 -24.31
CA GLY A 122 18.52 8.75 -24.54
C GLY A 122 18.42 7.82 -23.33
N LYS A 123 18.92 8.23 -22.17
CA LYS A 123 18.78 7.46 -20.91
C LYS A 123 17.72 8.09 -20.04
N ILE A 124 16.72 7.29 -19.62
CA ILE A 124 15.56 7.78 -18.88
C ILE A 124 15.37 6.96 -17.62
N GLY A 125 15.12 7.65 -16.51
CA GLY A 125 14.64 7.07 -15.25
C GLY A 125 13.20 7.50 -14.98
N MET A 126 12.47 6.73 -14.18
CA MET A 126 11.13 7.13 -13.72
C MET A 126 11.06 7.10 -12.20
N MET A 127 10.36 8.08 -11.61
CA MET A 127 10.15 8.20 -10.16
C MET A 127 8.75 8.67 -9.81
N GLY A 128 8.38 8.46 -8.55
CA GLY A 128 7.15 8.97 -7.95
C GLY A 128 6.40 7.92 -7.14
N GLY A 129 5.37 8.38 -6.41
CA GLY A 129 4.63 7.55 -5.47
C GLY A 129 3.19 7.27 -5.90
N SER A 130 2.58 6.23 -5.31
CA SER A 130 1.19 5.86 -5.56
C SER A 130 0.95 5.57 -7.06
N TYR A 131 -0.04 6.20 -7.67
CA TYR A 131 -0.29 6.06 -9.11
C TYR A 131 0.96 6.38 -9.96
N VAL A 132 1.73 7.40 -9.58
CA VAL A 132 2.99 7.78 -10.25
C VAL A 132 4.06 6.68 -10.11
N GLY A 133 3.96 5.83 -9.11
CA GLY A 133 4.76 4.60 -8.97
C GLY A 133 4.22 3.47 -9.86
N ILE A 134 2.90 3.29 -9.91
CA ILE A 134 2.25 2.25 -10.73
C ILE A 134 2.58 2.41 -12.22
N VAL A 135 2.56 3.63 -12.75
CA VAL A 135 2.88 3.89 -14.16
C VAL A 135 4.33 3.54 -14.52
N GLN A 136 5.25 3.53 -13.54
CA GLN A 136 6.63 3.09 -13.77
C GLN A 136 6.70 1.59 -14.01
N TRP A 137 5.99 0.80 -13.20
CA TRP A 137 5.86 -0.64 -13.40
C TRP A 137 5.25 -0.95 -14.79
N LYS A 138 4.19 -0.21 -15.17
CA LYS A 138 3.55 -0.36 -16.49
C LYS A 138 4.51 -0.01 -17.63
N ALA A 139 5.22 1.10 -17.53
CA ALA A 139 6.22 1.48 -18.54
C ALA A 139 7.34 0.44 -18.65
N ALA A 140 7.77 -0.17 -17.54
CA ALA A 140 8.80 -1.21 -17.55
C ALA A 140 8.36 -2.50 -18.27
N LEU A 141 7.04 -2.79 -18.33
CA LEU A 141 6.52 -3.94 -19.09
C LEU A 141 6.71 -3.80 -20.61
N SER A 142 6.86 -2.58 -21.13
CA SER A 142 7.08 -2.36 -22.56
C SER A 142 8.44 -2.88 -23.05
N GLY A 143 9.41 -3.05 -22.14
CA GLY A 143 10.78 -3.41 -22.49
C GLY A 143 11.53 -2.30 -23.23
N ASN A 144 11.08 -1.04 -23.13
CA ASN A 144 11.68 0.10 -23.83
C ASN A 144 13.17 0.24 -23.50
N PRO A 145 14.07 0.28 -24.49
CA PRO A 145 15.52 0.30 -24.27
C PRO A 145 16.03 1.61 -23.65
N HIS A 146 15.25 2.68 -23.70
CA HIS A 146 15.58 3.98 -23.13
C HIS A 146 15.33 4.05 -21.62
N LEU A 147 14.41 3.23 -21.07
CA LEU A 147 14.19 3.13 -19.64
C LEU A 147 15.34 2.38 -18.99
N LYS A 148 16.08 3.04 -18.09
CA LYS A 148 17.29 2.50 -17.46
C LYS A 148 17.11 2.10 -16.00
N ALA A 149 16.19 2.75 -15.27
CA ALA A 149 15.88 2.44 -13.88
C ALA A 149 14.54 3.02 -13.49
N ILE A 150 13.88 2.41 -12.49
CA ILE A 150 12.66 2.94 -11.87
C ILE A 150 12.82 3.03 -10.35
N PHE A 151 12.09 3.98 -9.75
CA PHE A 151 12.07 4.20 -8.30
C PHE A 151 10.61 4.38 -7.84
N PRO A 152 9.83 3.29 -7.81
CA PRO A 152 8.42 3.33 -7.37
C PRO A 152 8.33 3.43 -5.84
N VAL A 153 7.47 4.33 -5.35
CA VAL A 153 7.23 4.57 -3.93
C VAL A 153 5.77 4.26 -3.61
N VAL A 154 5.48 3.46 -2.58
CA VAL A 154 4.14 3.10 -2.10
C VAL A 154 3.15 2.81 -3.24
N SER A 155 3.50 1.87 -4.10
CA SER A 155 2.75 1.67 -5.36
C SER A 155 2.24 0.25 -5.58
N GLY A 156 2.90 -0.76 -5.04
CA GLY A 156 2.66 -2.16 -5.38
C GLY A 156 2.85 -2.46 -6.87
N TYR A 157 2.52 -3.68 -7.29
CA TYR A 157 2.64 -4.11 -8.69
C TYR A 157 1.49 -5.03 -9.15
N ASP A 158 0.50 -5.28 -8.30
CA ASP A 158 -0.67 -6.13 -8.59
C ASP A 158 -1.95 -5.30 -8.60
N ASP A 159 -2.53 -5.09 -9.78
CA ASP A 159 -3.74 -4.27 -9.90
C ASP A 159 -4.92 -4.86 -9.14
N TYR A 160 -5.08 -6.19 -9.12
CA TYR A 160 -6.16 -6.86 -8.40
C TYR A 160 -5.97 -6.76 -6.89
N ARG A 161 -4.88 -7.35 -6.34
CA ARG A 161 -4.68 -7.50 -4.89
C ARG A 161 -4.30 -6.20 -4.19
N ASP A 162 -3.74 -5.25 -4.91
CA ASP A 162 -3.26 -4.00 -4.31
C ASP A 162 -4.30 -2.91 -4.36
N ARG A 163 -4.91 -2.70 -5.53
CA ARG A 163 -5.71 -1.50 -5.81
C ARG A 163 -7.18 -1.70 -5.56
N TYR A 164 -7.74 -2.85 -5.92
CA TYR A 164 -9.19 -3.06 -5.92
C TYR A 164 -9.67 -4.12 -4.94
N TYR A 165 -9.00 -5.26 -4.88
CA TYR A 165 -9.36 -6.37 -4.01
C TYR A 165 -8.25 -6.66 -3.01
N SER A 166 -8.51 -7.55 -2.06
CA SER A 166 -7.53 -8.09 -1.14
C SER A 166 -6.94 -9.39 -1.66
N THR A 167 -5.91 -9.89 -1.01
CA THR A 167 -5.37 -11.24 -1.24
C THR A 167 -6.42 -12.34 -1.01
N GLY A 168 -7.48 -12.05 -0.26
CA GLY A 168 -8.62 -12.94 -0.01
C GLY A 168 -9.90 -12.59 -0.77
N GLY A 169 -9.84 -11.70 -1.77
CA GLY A 169 -10.93 -11.44 -2.71
C GLY A 169 -12.04 -10.48 -2.23
N ALA A 170 -11.90 -9.83 -1.08
CA ALA A 170 -12.81 -8.77 -0.65
C ALA A 170 -12.37 -7.43 -1.26
N MET A 171 -13.33 -6.57 -1.65
CA MET A 171 -13.02 -5.29 -2.27
C MET A 171 -12.49 -4.29 -1.24
N LYS A 172 -11.42 -3.55 -1.59
CA LYS A 172 -10.86 -2.45 -0.81
C LYS A 172 -11.67 -1.16 -1.02
N ILE A 173 -12.96 -1.19 -0.65
CA ILE A 173 -13.96 -0.20 -1.02
C ILE A 173 -13.62 1.22 -0.52
N GLY A 174 -13.18 1.36 0.73
CA GLY A 174 -12.86 2.67 1.32
C GLY A 174 -11.75 3.37 0.56
N ASN A 175 -10.62 2.68 0.36
CA ASN A 175 -9.48 3.23 -0.38
C ASN A 175 -9.87 3.62 -1.82
N ARG A 176 -10.68 2.76 -2.48
CA ARG A 176 -11.02 2.99 -3.88
C ARG A 176 -11.97 4.16 -4.06
N LEU A 177 -13.05 4.18 -3.32
CA LEU A 177 -14.04 5.25 -3.44
C LEU A 177 -13.49 6.59 -2.97
N GLU A 178 -12.67 6.62 -1.91
CA GLU A 178 -12.05 7.87 -1.44
C GLU A 178 -11.08 8.44 -2.48
N TRP A 179 -10.18 7.58 -3.03
CA TRP A 179 -9.29 8.03 -4.10
C TRP A 179 -10.06 8.58 -5.31
N MET A 180 -11.15 7.92 -5.70
CA MET A 180 -11.99 8.37 -6.81
C MET A 180 -12.69 9.70 -6.46
N ALA A 181 -13.23 9.82 -5.25
CA ALA A 181 -13.90 11.04 -4.80
C ALA A 181 -12.96 12.24 -4.76
N GLU A 182 -11.71 12.05 -4.31
CA GLU A 182 -10.70 13.12 -4.29
C GLU A 182 -10.24 13.55 -5.68
N ASN A 183 -10.18 12.63 -6.65
CA ASN A 183 -9.52 12.89 -7.93
C ASN A 183 -10.46 12.98 -9.13
N LEU A 184 -11.67 12.41 -9.07
CA LEU A 184 -12.56 12.23 -10.22
C LEU A 184 -13.98 12.78 -10.00
N ARG A 185 -14.27 13.39 -8.86
CA ARG A 185 -15.60 13.91 -8.52
C ARG A 185 -16.04 14.99 -9.51
N ALA A 186 -17.32 15.00 -9.86
CA ALA A 186 -17.91 16.05 -10.69
C ALA A 186 -17.79 17.41 -10.00
N PRO A 187 -17.48 18.49 -10.75
CA PRO A 187 -17.43 19.83 -10.19
C PRO A 187 -18.75 20.19 -9.47
N GLY A 188 -18.63 20.73 -8.25
CA GLY A 188 -19.78 21.13 -7.43
C GLY A 188 -20.57 20.00 -6.78
N TYR A 189 -20.24 18.73 -7.03
CA TYR A 189 -20.86 17.59 -6.35
C TYR A 189 -20.14 17.32 -5.02
N HIS A 190 -20.91 17.14 -3.94
CA HIS A 190 -20.38 16.82 -2.61
C HIS A 190 -21.23 15.74 -1.95
N GLN A 191 -20.57 14.73 -1.45
CA GLN A 191 -21.14 13.74 -0.54
C GLN A 191 -20.05 13.27 0.43
N ASP A 192 -20.41 13.07 1.70
CA ASP A 192 -19.47 12.67 2.73
C ASP A 192 -19.04 11.20 2.57
N PHE A 193 -17.77 10.92 2.91
CA PHE A 193 -17.20 9.58 2.86
C PHE A 193 -18.08 8.54 3.56
N GLY A 194 -18.53 8.82 4.79
CA GLY A 194 -19.38 7.91 5.57
C GLY A 194 -20.73 7.60 4.90
N GLN A 195 -21.19 8.45 3.99
CA GLN A 195 -22.44 8.22 3.24
C GLN A 195 -22.20 7.36 2.00
N PHE A 196 -21.26 7.78 1.11
CA PHE A 196 -21.08 7.07 -0.15
C PHE A 196 -20.44 5.69 0.03
N VAL A 197 -19.62 5.48 1.07
CA VAL A 197 -19.03 4.16 1.34
C VAL A 197 -20.06 3.13 1.83
N LEU A 198 -21.19 3.60 2.39
CA LEU A 198 -22.30 2.75 2.84
C LEU A 198 -23.30 2.40 1.73
N HIS A 199 -23.15 3.00 0.54
CA HIS A 199 -24.09 2.83 -0.56
C HIS A 199 -24.28 1.37 -0.98
N LEU A 200 -25.52 1.00 -1.25
CA LEU A 200 -25.90 -0.30 -1.78
C LEU A 200 -26.81 -0.15 -3.03
N PRO A 201 -26.67 -0.98 -4.00
CA PRO A 201 -25.63 -2.01 -4.18
C PRO A 201 -24.25 -1.38 -4.43
N VAL A 202 -23.18 -2.04 -3.98
CA VAL A 202 -21.79 -1.54 -4.09
C VAL A 202 -21.43 -1.20 -5.54
N ARG A 203 -21.98 -1.93 -6.53
CA ARG A 203 -21.78 -1.69 -7.95
C ARG A 203 -22.08 -0.23 -8.37
N SER A 204 -22.99 0.47 -7.69
CA SER A 204 -23.37 1.86 -8.00
C SER A 204 -22.82 2.89 -7.02
N ALA A 205 -21.88 2.52 -6.16
CA ALA A 205 -21.28 3.43 -5.19
C ALA A 205 -20.42 4.54 -5.86
N ASP A 206 -19.99 4.35 -7.10
CA ASP A 206 -19.34 5.38 -7.92
C ASP A 206 -20.23 6.61 -8.11
N VAL A 207 -21.52 6.44 -8.38
CA VAL A 207 -22.46 7.56 -8.54
C VAL A 207 -22.59 8.33 -7.23
N ALA A 208 -22.66 7.61 -6.11
CA ALA A 208 -22.73 8.24 -4.78
C ALA A 208 -21.44 9.01 -4.43
N ALA A 209 -20.27 8.50 -4.83
CA ALA A 209 -18.99 9.13 -4.54
C ALA A 209 -18.65 10.28 -5.51
N LEU A 210 -19.03 10.18 -6.78
CA LEU A 210 -18.56 11.04 -7.87
C LEU A 210 -19.60 11.98 -8.43
N GLY A 211 -20.90 11.67 -8.29
CA GLY A 211 -21.99 12.35 -9.01
C GLY A 211 -22.17 11.91 -10.46
N TRP A 212 -21.45 10.89 -10.91
CA TRP A 212 -21.53 10.34 -12.28
C TRP A 212 -21.11 8.86 -12.30
N THR A 213 -21.47 8.15 -13.38
CA THR A 213 -21.13 6.76 -13.57
C THR A 213 -19.71 6.62 -14.12
N SER A 214 -18.81 5.96 -13.40
CA SER A 214 -17.43 5.72 -13.81
C SER A 214 -17.32 4.41 -14.60
N PRO A 215 -16.97 4.44 -15.90
CA PRO A 215 -16.79 3.21 -16.69
C PRO A 215 -15.75 2.27 -16.07
N MET A 216 -14.61 2.83 -15.59
CA MET A 216 -13.56 2.07 -14.92
C MET A 216 -14.07 1.33 -13.66
N TYR A 217 -14.88 2.00 -12.83
CA TYR A 217 -15.41 1.37 -11.63
C TYR A 217 -16.36 0.22 -11.99
N ARG A 218 -17.22 0.44 -13.01
CA ARG A 218 -18.17 -0.57 -13.50
C ARG A 218 -17.46 -1.79 -14.08
N GLU A 219 -16.41 -1.57 -14.86
CA GLU A 219 -15.54 -2.61 -15.40
C GLU A 219 -14.98 -3.50 -14.28
N VAL A 220 -14.40 -2.87 -13.24
CA VAL A 220 -13.88 -3.60 -12.08
C VAL A 220 -14.95 -4.43 -11.38
N MET A 221 -16.19 -3.89 -11.26
CA MET A 221 -17.30 -4.59 -10.63
C MET A 221 -17.81 -5.79 -11.45
N GLU A 222 -17.49 -5.87 -12.74
CA GLU A 222 -17.79 -7.03 -13.60
C GLU A 222 -16.77 -8.16 -13.47
N HIS A 223 -15.60 -7.86 -12.86
CA HIS A 223 -14.50 -8.80 -12.66
C HIS A 223 -14.12 -8.99 -11.17
N PRO A 224 -15.07 -9.48 -10.30
CA PRO A 224 -14.78 -9.67 -8.88
C PRO A 224 -13.81 -10.83 -8.60
N ALA A 225 -13.70 -11.81 -9.51
CA ALA A 225 -12.71 -12.88 -9.47
C ALA A 225 -11.44 -12.48 -10.25
N PHE A 226 -10.31 -13.12 -9.91
CA PHE A 226 -9.07 -12.93 -10.66
C PHE A 226 -9.12 -13.70 -11.98
N ASP A 227 -9.68 -13.10 -13.01
CA ASP A 227 -9.92 -13.69 -14.32
C ASP A 227 -8.94 -13.22 -15.42
N GLY A 228 -9.29 -13.44 -16.69
CA GLY A 228 -8.49 -13.04 -17.84
C GLY A 228 -8.29 -11.53 -17.96
N PHE A 229 -9.25 -10.71 -17.52
CA PHE A 229 -9.13 -9.26 -17.49
C PHE A 229 -7.94 -8.82 -16.61
N TRP A 230 -7.90 -9.30 -15.36
CA TRP A 230 -6.82 -8.97 -14.45
C TRP A 230 -5.47 -9.49 -14.89
N ARG A 231 -5.41 -10.72 -15.43
CA ARG A 231 -4.16 -11.27 -15.96
C ARG A 231 -3.58 -10.44 -17.08
N ALA A 232 -4.41 -9.93 -17.98
CA ALA A 232 -3.96 -9.12 -19.10
C ALA A 232 -3.28 -7.81 -18.68
N ILE A 233 -3.72 -7.21 -17.57
CA ILE A 233 -3.22 -5.93 -17.09
C ILE A 233 -2.22 -6.06 -15.93
N SER A 234 -2.16 -7.21 -15.22
CA SER A 234 -1.33 -7.38 -14.04
C SER A 234 0.16 -7.32 -14.35
N THR A 235 0.88 -6.45 -13.66
CA THR A 235 2.35 -6.44 -13.70
C THR A 235 2.91 -7.69 -13.02
N ARG A 236 2.25 -8.18 -11.97
CA ARG A 236 2.63 -9.41 -11.25
C ARG A 236 2.74 -10.61 -12.19
N GLU A 237 1.71 -10.83 -13.01
CA GLU A 237 1.68 -11.94 -13.98
C GLU A 237 2.71 -11.77 -15.11
N GLN A 238 3.18 -10.55 -15.32
CA GLN A 238 4.11 -10.18 -16.38
C GLN A 238 5.48 -9.72 -15.85
N ILE A 239 5.78 -9.99 -14.57
CA ILE A 239 7.01 -9.49 -13.91
C ILE A 239 8.29 -9.87 -14.66
N ASP A 240 8.23 -10.96 -15.41
CA ASP A 240 9.32 -11.41 -16.27
C ASP A 240 9.73 -10.42 -17.36
N LYS A 241 8.86 -9.51 -17.73
CA LYS A 241 9.14 -8.46 -18.71
C LYS A 241 9.91 -7.28 -18.10
N VAL A 242 9.85 -7.09 -16.78
CA VAL A 242 10.59 -6.02 -16.11
C VAL A 242 12.08 -6.38 -16.07
N ARG A 243 12.91 -5.66 -16.83
CA ARG A 243 14.35 -5.91 -16.99
C ARG A 243 15.22 -4.81 -16.41
N VAL A 244 14.64 -3.69 -16.05
CA VAL A 244 15.36 -2.54 -15.49
C VAL A 244 15.58 -2.69 -13.99
N PRO A 245 16.64 -2.12 -13.44
CA PRO A 245 16.83 -1.99 -12.00
C PRO A 245 15.65 -1.29 -11.33
N VAL A 246 15.21 -1.83 -10.19
CA VAL A 246 14.07 -1.34 -9.40
C VAL A 246 14.52 -1.04 -7.97
N PHE A 247 14.22 0.15 -7.49
CA PHE A 247 14.29 0.48 -6.07
C PHE A 247 12.88 0.79 -5.56
N ALA A 248 12.23 -0.19 -4.94
CA ALA A 248 10.89 -0.03 -4.37
C ALA A 248 10.98 0.52 -2.94
N VAL A 249 10.08 1.45 -2.61
CA VAL A 249 9.99 2.03 -1.25
C VAL A 249 8.56 1.88 -0.75
N GLY A 250 8.37 1.25 0.41
CA GLY A 250 7.08 1.02 1.04
C GLY A 250 7.02 1.47 2.50
N GLY A 251 5.83 1.40 3.09
CA GLY A 251 5.60 1.69 4.51
C GLY A 251 4.77 0.60 5.18
N TRP A 252 5.11 0.20 6.43
CA TRP A 252 4.38 -0.87 7.13
C TRP A 252 2.89 -0.61 7.26
N TYR A 253 2.47 0.65 7.26
CA TYR A 253 1.06 1.06 7.31
C TYR A 253 0.55 1.58 5.96
N ASP A 254 1.22 1.21 4.87
CA ASP A 254 0.74 1.44 3.50
C ASP A 254 0.06 0.20 2.92
N ASN A 255 -1.00 0.40 2.15
CA ASN A 255 -1.80 -0.68 1.57
C ASN A 255 -1.08 -1.48 0.46
N PHE A 256 0.11 -1.06 0.04
CA PHE A 256 0.92 -1.71 -1.01
C PHE A 256 2.13 -2.47 -0.47
N VAL A 257 2.46 -2.35 0.82
CA VAL A 257 3.73 -2.85 1.38
C VAL A 257 4.00 -4.32 1.12
N GLN A 258 2.98 -5.19 1.22
CA GLN A 258 3.13 -6.62 0.93
C GLN A 258 3.55 -6.82 -0.52
N SER A 259 2.94 -6.11 -1.42
CA SER A 259 3.19 -6.19 -2.85
C SER A 259 4.56 -5.62 -3.24
N ASP A 260 5.01 -4.52 -2.62
CA ASP A 260 6.35 -3.98 -2.83
C ASP A 260 7.44 -4.99 -2.46
N LEU A 261 7.25 -5.71 -1.34
CA LEU A 261 8.17 -6.77 -0.88
C LEU A 261 8.10 -8.03 -1.76
N GLU A 262 6.91 -8.43 -2.22
CA GLU A 262 6.72 -9.54 -3.15
C GLU A 262 7.33 -9.25 -4.52
N ALA A 263 7.21 -8.01 -5.03
CA ALA A 263 7.83 -7.58 -6.28
C ALA A 263 9.37 -7.69 -6.19
N PHE A 264 9.96 -7.22 -5.09
CA PHE A 264 11.39 -7.38 -4.84
C PHE A 264 11.79 -8.85 -4.85
N ALA A 265 11.07 -9.72 -4.14
CA ALA A 265 11.35 -11.14 -4.08
C ALA A 265 11.25 -11.83 -5.47
N ALA A 266 10.26 -11.44 -6.28
CA ALA A 266 10.07 -11.96 -7.63
C ALA A 266 11.18 -11.52 -8.61
N LEU A 267 11.72 -10.31 -8.45
CA LEU A 267 12.79 -9.77 -9.30
C LEU A 267 14.19 -10.24 -8.92
N ARG A 268 14.39 -10.72 -7.69
CA ARG A 268 15.69 -11.08 -7.14
C ARG A 268 16.50 -12.07 -7.98
N PRO A 269 15.93 -13.15 -8.55
CA PRO A 269 16.71 -14.13 -9.31
C PRO A 269 17.40 -13.57 -10.54
N ARG A 270 17.02 -12.38 -11.01
CA ARG A 270 17.42 -11.83 -12.32
C ARG A 270 18.45 -10.75 -12.27
N SER A 271 18.54 -10.00 -11.16
CA SER A 271 19.57 -8.98 -11.02
C SER A 271 19.84 -8.73 -9.54
N GLY A 272 21.07 -8.88 -9.10
CA GLY A 272 21.49 -8.53 -7.73
C GLY A 272 21.40 -7.03 -7.42
N VAL A 273 20.79 -6.24 -8.29
CA VAL A 273 20.74 -4.76 -8.25
C VAL A 273 19.42 -4.20 -7.74
N ASN A 274 18.33 -5.02 -7.69
CA ASN A 274 17.05 -4.56 -7.18
C ASN A 274 17.09 -4.34 -5.67
N ARG A 275 16.36 -3.34 -5.18
CA ARG A 275 16.34 -2.94 -3.78
C ARG A 275 14.93 -2.70 -3.28
N VAL A 276 14.75 -2.90 -1.97
CA VAL A 276 13.52 -2.53 -1.28
C VAL A 276 13.86 -1.85 0.05
N LEU A 277 13.16 -0.75 0.33
CA LEU A 277 13.20 -0.01 1.57
C LEU A 277 11.80 0.05 2.17
N VAL A 278 11.61 -0.41 3.41
CA VAL A 278 10.32 -0.32 4.10
C VAL A 278 10.49 0.32 5.46
N GLY A 279 9.81 1.46 5.65
CA GLY A 279 9.82 2.19 6.92
C GLY A 279 8.49 2.10 7.67
N PRO A 280 8.41 2.69 8.87
CA PRO A 280 7.20 2.67 9.70
C PRO A 280 6.20 3.75 9.26
N TRP A 281 5.95 3.86 7.95
CA TRP A 281 5.18 4.93 7.33
C TRP A 281 3.80 4.43 6.85
N ALA A 282 2.87 5.39 6.72
CA ALA A 282 1.65 5.23 5.95
C ALA A 282 1.86 5.64 4.49
N HIS A 283 0.78 5.73 3.72
CA HIS A 283 0.81 6.06 2.29
C HIS A 283 1.46 7.41 1.95
N ASN A 284 1.45 8.36 2.87
CA ASN A 284 2.10 9.67 2.69
C ASN A 284 3.60 9.68 3.03
N MET A 285 4.19 8.53 3.30
CA MET A 285 5.62 8.38 3.67
C MET A 285 6.01 9.17 4.93
N SER A 286 5.09 9.42 5.84
CA SER A 286 5.35 10.18 7.06
C SER A 286 5.21 9.35 8.33
N ALA A 287 6.02 9.71 9.33
CA ALA A 287 5.95 9.41 10.74
C ALA A 287 6.46 10.66 11.49
N PRO A 288 6.01 10.97 12.72
CA PRO A 288 5.16 10.13 13.58
C PRO A 288 3.69 10.16 13.16
N PHE A 289 2.92 9.20 13.70
CA PHE A 289 1.47 9.27 13.73
C PHE A 289 0.99 10.09 14.92
N GLU A 290 -0.30 10.44 14.97
CA GLU A 290 -0.85 11.32 16.01
C GLU A 290 -0.47 10.90 17.45
N HIS A 291 -0.42 9.59 17.72
CA HIS A 291 -0.17 9.05 19.06
C HIS A 291 1.04 8.10 19.13
N VAL A 292 1.75 7.87 18.02
CA VAL A 292 2.88 6.92 17.97
C VAL A 292 4.05 7.51 17.21
N ALA A 293 5.20 7.59 17.87
CA ALA A 293 6.47 8.00 17.27
C ALA A 293 7.44 6.83 17.21
N PHE A 294 8.17 6.71 16.09
CA PHE A 294 9.18 5.68 15.86
C PHE A 294 10.63 6.21 16.02
N GLY A 295 10.78 7.43 16.50
CA GLY A 295 12.08 8.09 16.67
C GLY A 295 12.57 8.82 15.40
N PRO A 296 13.61 9.65 15.52
CA PRO A 296 14.12 10.47 14.42
C PRO A 296 14.71 9.63 13.29
N ASP A 297 15.27 8.47 13.59
CA ASP A 297 15.86 7.57 12.58
C ASP A 297 14.82 6.96 11.65
N SER A 298 13.53 7.07 11.97
CA SER A 298 12.44 6.64 11.07
C SER A 298 12.28 7.54 9.83
N ILE A 299 12.94 8.70 9.80
CA ILE A 299 12.88 9.65 8.67
C ILE A 299 14.02 9.33 7.69
N VAL A 300 13.67 9.15 6.42
CA VAL A 300 14.64 8.83 5.36
C VAL A 300 14.58 9.90 4.27
N PRO A 301 15.74 10.40 3.81
CA PRO A 301 15.82 11.39 2.73
C PRO A 301 15.58 10.72 1.37
N VAL A 302 14.32 10.45 1.02
CA VAL A 302 13.95 9.69 -0.20
C VAL A 302 14.48 10.36 -1.47
N ARG A 303 14.48 11.71 -1.55
CA ARG A 303 14.99 12.44 -2.70
C ARG A 303 16.49 12.20 -2.93
N GLU A 304 17.26 12.19 -1.88
CA GLU A 304 18.70 11.94 -1.92
C GLU A 304 18.99 10.51 -2.39
N LEU A 305 18.21 9.53 -1.92
CA LEU A 305 18.28 8.14 -2.42
C LEU A 305 17.90 8.04 -3.90
N GLN A 306 16.90 8.80 -4.35
CA GLN A 306 16.53 8.86 -5.77
C GLN A 306 17.65 9.44 -6.62
N LEU A 307 18.27 10.55 -6.20
CA LEU A 307 19.40 11.15 -6.90
C LEU A 307 20.58 10.19 -7.01
N GLU A 308 20.94 9.53 -5.92
CA GLU A 308 22.00 8.52 -5.88
C GLU A 308 21.70 7.32 -6.79
N TRP A 309 20.44 6.81 -6.75
CA TRP A 309 19.98 5.73 -7.61
C TRP A 309 20.09 6.07 -9.10
N PHE A 310 19.62 7.24 -9.51
CA PHE A 310 19.66 7.65 -10.90
C PHE A 310 21.07 8.06 -11.36
N ASP A 311 21.89 8.62 -10.49
CA ASP A 311 23.31 8.88 -10.80
C ASP A 311 24.05 7.58 -11.15
N GLN A 312 23.77 6.48 -10.45
CA GLN A 312 24.32 5.16 -10.77
C GLN A 312 23.88 4.68 -12.16
N TRP A 313 22.56 4.66 -12.43
CA TRP A 313 22.03 3.98 -13.61
C TRP A 313 22.00 4.85 -14.88
N LEU A 314 21.92 6.15 -14.77
CA LEU A 314 21.82 7.06 -15.89
C LEU A 314 23.15 7.76 -16.21
N LYS A 315 23.97 8.03 -15.19
CA LYS A 315 25.26 8.73 -15.37
C LYS A 315 26.47 7.81 -15.20
N GLY A 316 26.28 6.57 -14.75
CA GLY A 316 27.36 5.61 -14.51
C GLY A 316 28.27 5.96 -13.32
N LYS A 317 27.78 6.74 -12.36
CA LYS A 317 28.51 7.03 -11.13
C LYS A 317 28.36 5.85 -10.17
N GLU A 318 29.46 5.35 -9.63
CA GLU A 318 29.42 4.32 -8.60
C GLU A 318 28.68 4.80 -7.35
N SER A 319 27.77 3.98 -6.83
CA SER A 319 27.00 4.25 -5.63
C SER A 319 27.17 3.15 -4.60
N PRO A 320 27.38 3.49 -3.32
CA PRO A 320 27.35 2.53 -2.21
C PRO A 320 26.05 1.73 -2.14
N LEU A 321 24.94 2.29 -2.61
CA LEU A 321 23.65 1.61 -2.62
C LEU A 321 23.71 0.24 -3.31
N VAL A 322 24.50 0.08 -4.36
CA VAL A 322 24.57 -1.18 -5.13
C VAL A 322 25.33 -2.28 -4.38
N SER A 323 26.26 -1.91 -3.50
CA SER A 323 27.08 -2.86 -2.71
C SER A 323 26.48 -3.22 -1.36
N GLN A 324 25.53 -2.42 -0.84
CA GLN A 324 24.86 -2.68 0.42
C GLN A 324 23.85 -3.85 0.31
N PRO A 325 23.45 -4.49 1.41
CA PRO A 325 22.34 -5.46 1.40
C PRO A 325 21.08 -4.87 0.75
N PRO A 326 20.40 -5.63 -0.12
CA PRO A 326 19.34 -5.07 -0.98
C PRO A 326 18.01 -4.81 -0.28
N VAL A 327 17.82 -5.32 0.93
CA VAL A 327 16.61 -5.12 1.74
C VAL A 327 16.98 -4.27 2.94
N LYS A 328 16.30 -3.14 3.11
CA LYS A 328 16.41 -2.31 4.30
C LYS A 328 15.02 -2.10 4.89
N ILE A 329 14.80 -2.60 6.09
CA ILE A 329 13.51 -2.57 6.78
C ILE A 329 13.64 -1.93 8.15
N PHE A 330 12.62 -1.18 8.55
CA PHE A 330 12.51 -0.67 9.90
C PHE A 330 11.79 -1.69 10.77
N VAL A 331 12.44 -2.16 11.82
CA VAL A 331 11.85 -3.11 12.78
C VAL A 331 11.17 -2.32 13.89
N MET A 332 9.85 -2.30 13.86
CA MET A 332 9.03 -1.63 14.87
C MET A 332 9.18 -2.31 16.23
N GLY A 333 8.85 -1.65 17.31
CA GLY A 333 9.09 -2.14 18.68
C GLY A 333 10.53 -1.95 19.13
N ALA A 334 11.52 -2.45 18.40
CA ALA A 334 12.93 -2.10 18.58
C ALA A 334 13.27 -0.71 18.02
N ASN A 335 12.48 -0.21 17.08
CA ASN A 335 12.63 1.07 16.39
C ASN A 335 14.01 1.27 15.76
N GLN A 336 14.47 0.27 15.02
CA GLN A 336 15.79 0.26 14.41
C GLN A 336 15.72 -0.21 12.96
N TRP A 337 16.61 0.30 12.12
CA TRP A 337 16.83 -0.21 10.77
C TRP A 337 17.58 -1.53 10.80
N ARG A 338 17.14 -2.44 9.94
CA ARG A 338 17.79 -3.73 9.70
C ARG A 338 18.04 -3.90 8.21
N GLU A 339 19.23 -4.36 7.88
CA GLU A 339 19.65 -4.67 6.51
C GLU A 339 19.69 -6.18 6.31
N GLU A 340 19.09 -6.66 5.22
CA GLU A 340 18.95 -8.08 4.93
C GLU A 340 19.33 -8.39 3.47
N ARG A 341 19.76 -9.61 3.24
CA ARG A 341 20.05 -10.09 1.88
C ARG A 341 18.81 -10.59 1.15
N THR A 342 17.77 -10.94 1.90
CA THR A 342 16.53 -11.53 1.38
C THR A 342 15.32 -11.01 2.13
N TRP A 343 14.17 -11.08 1.48
CA TRP A 343 12.88 -10.94 2.15
C TRP A 343 12.06 -12.23 1.97
N PRO A 344 11.46 -12.80 3.03
CA PRO A 344 11.81 -12.50 4.43
C PRO A 344 13.28 -12.86 4.74
N PRO A 345 13.83 -12.49 5.93
CA PRO A 345 15.16 -12.90 6.37
C PRO A 345 15.34 -14.40 6.28
N ALA A 346 16.52 -14.85 5.85
CA ALA A 346 16.78 -16.26 5.59
C ALA A 346 16.67 -17.14 6.86
N GLU A 347 16.91 -16.56 8.01
CA GLU A 347 16.81 -17.22 9.33
C GLU A 347 15.39 -17.23 9.92
N ALA A 348 14.45 -16.43 9.38
CA ALA A 348 13.08 -16.43 9.87
C ALA A 348 12.42 -17.81 9.72
N ARG A 349 11.74 -18.25 10.76
CA ARG A 349 11.08 -19.57 10.81
C ARG A 349 9.62 -19.42 11.24
N PRO A 350 8.72 -20.25 10.72
CA PRO A 350 7.32 -20.22 11.14
C PRO A 350 7.20 -20.66 12.61
N ARG A 351 6.51 -19.85 13.39
CA ARG A 351 6.09 -20.14 14.77
C ARG A 351 4.59 -20.20 14.81
N LEU A 352 4.04 -21.31 15.28
CA LEU A 352 2.61 -21.53 15.39
C LEU A 352 2.16 -21.20 16.81
N LEU A 353 1.10 -20.38 16.91
CA LEU A 353 0.39 -20.08 18.14
C LEU A 353 -1.05 -20.56 18.00
N TYR A 354 -1.39 -21.64 18.67
CA TYR A 354 -2.72 -22.25 18.62
C TYR A 354 -3.72 -21.45 19.45
N LEU A 355 -4.94 -21.37 18.94
CA LEU A 355 -6.07 -20.73 19.61
C LEU A 355 -6.65 -21.71 20.62
N GLU A 356 -7.02 -21.21 21.81
CA GLU A 356 -7.73 -21.95 22.84
C GLU A 356 -8.68 -21.02 23.59
N SER A 357 -9.90 -21.50 23.85
CA SER A 357 -10.90 -20.84 24.71
C SER A 357 -11.85 -21.88 25.32
N GLY A 358 -12.65 -21.46 26.29
CA GLY A 358 -13.80 -22.21 26.78
C GLY A 358 -15.08 -21.94 26.00
N GLY A 359 -15.01 -21.41 24.77
CA GLY A 359 -16.15 -20.99 23.95
C GLY A 359 -16.65 -19.57 24.28
N LYS A 360 -15.79 -18.72 24.83
CA LYS A 360 -16.10 -17.35 25.26
C LYS A 360 -15.01 -16.35 24.87
N ALA A 361 -14.34 -16.57 23.73
CA ALA A 361 -13.31 -15.64 23.24
C ALA A 361 -13.89 -14.31 22.73
N ASN A 362 -15.20 -14.13 22.78
CA ASN A 362 -15.89 -12.90 22.36
C ASN A 362 -15.47 -11.73 23.23
N SER A 363 -15.00 -10.68 22.58
CA SER A 363 -14.54 -9.41 23.12
C SER A 363 -13.24 -9.45 23.96
N LEU A 364 -12.79 -8.27 24.33
CA LEU A 364 -11.59 -8.05 25.16
C LEU A 364 -11.65 -8.75 26.52
N SER A 365 -12.85 -8.95 27.08
CA SER A 365 -13.06 -9.62 28.37
C SER A 365 -13.30 -11.14 28.25
N GLY A 366 -13.11 -11.69 27.04
CA GLY A 366 -13.22 -13.12 26.76
C GLY A 366 -12.07 -13.96 27.34
N ASP A 367 -12.16 -15.26 27.14
CA ASP A 367 -11.20 -16.25 27.65
C ASP A 367 -10.20 -16.76 26.59
N GLY A 368 -10.14 -16.10 25.41
CA GLY A 368 -9.29 -16.52 24.30
C GLY A 368 -7.79 -16.41 24.60
N THR A 369 -7.07 -17.49 24.40
CA THR A 369 -5.62 -17.58 24.59
C THR A 369 -4.89 -18.05 23.35
N LEU A 370 -3.62 -17.63 23.20
CA LEU A 370 -2.66 -18.09 22.19
C LEU A 370 -1.52 -18.84 22.88
N SER A 371 -1.20 -20.05 22.44
CA SER A 371 -0.10 -20.83 22.98
C SER A 371 0.60 -21.68 21.91
N GLU A 372 1.83 -22.11 22.17
CA GLU A 372 2.57 -23.05 21.29
C GLU A 372 2.04 -24.49 21.36
N LYS A 373 1.16 -24.76 22.29
CA LYS A 373 0.53 -26.07 22.46
C LYS A 373 -0.89 -26.04 21.90
N ALA A 374 -1.21 -27.03 21.07
CA ALA A 374 -2.58 -27.18 20.59
C ALA A 374 -3.57 -27.37 21.74
N ALA A 375 -4.78 -26.85 21.56
CA ALA A 375 -5.86 -26.98 22.52
C ALA A 375 -6.13 -28.45 22.86
N ARG A 376 -6.46 -28.73 24.14
CA ARG A 376 -6.76 -30.08 24.63
C ARG A 376 -8.26 -30.34 24.74
N ARG A 377 -9.08 -29.32 24.63
CA ARG A 377 -10.55 -29.42 24.82
C ARG A 377 -11.26 -29.15 23.49
N ALA A 378 -12.35 -29.84 23.27
CA ALA A 378 -13.26 -29.56 22.19
C ALA A 378 -14.12 -28.34 22.57
N ALA A 379 -13.82 -27.19 22.01
CA ALA A 379 -14.60 -25.97 22.15
C ALA A 379 -14.69 -25.25 20.80
N ALA A 380 -15.69 -24.40 20.66
CA ALA A 380 -15.83 -23.51 19.52
C ALA A 380 -16.38 -22.18 20.02
N ASP A 381 -15.92 -21.09 19.41
CA ASP A 381 -16.47 -19.77 19.64
C ASP A 381 -17.47 -19.41 18.55
N GLN A 382 -18.54 -18.73 18.93
CA GLN A 382 -19.56 -18.26 17.99
C GLN A 382 -19.78 -16.77 18.11
N PHE A 383 -20.07 -16.12 16.98
CA PHE A 383 -20.52 -14.74 16.94
C PHE A 383 -21.49 -14.52 15.78
N VAL A 384 -22.31 -13.49 15.90
CA VAL A 384 -23.22 -13.07 14.83
C VAL A 384 -22.59 -11.92 14.07
N PHE A 385 -22.35 -12.12 12.78
CA PHE A 385 -22.00 -11.03 11.86
C PHE A 385 -23.27 -10.36 11.34
N ASP A 386 -23.44 -9.10 11.66
CA ASP A 386 -24.47 -8.22 11.11
C ASP A 386 -23.83 -7.22 10.15
N PRO A 387 -24.00 -7.38 8.82
CA PRO A 387 -23.39 -6.46 7.85
C PRO A 387 -23.95 -5.03 7.89
N TYR A 388 -25.06 -4.78 8.57
CA TYR A 388 -25.57 -3.42 8.83
C TYR A 388 -24.76 -2.69 9.91
N ILE A 389 -24.11 -3.45 10.80
CA ILE A 389 -23.31 -2.92 11.91
C ILE A 389 -21.90 -3.55 11.85
N PRO A 390 -21.15 -3.38 10.75
CA PRO A 390 -19.86 -4.04 10.57
C PRO A 390 -18.83 -3.59 11.61
N VAL A 391 -17.82 -4.42 11.85
CA VAL A 391 -16.67 -4.04 12.66
C VAL A 391 -15.94 -2.90 11.94
N PRO A 392 -15.77 -1.73 12.62
CA PRO A 392 -15.15 -0.58 11.98
C PRO A 392 -13.65 -0.77 11.80
N THR A 393 -13.12 -0.29 10.68
CA THR A 393 -11.67 -0.12 10.52
C THR A 393 -11.17 0.93 11.50
N ARG A 394 -10.09 0.60 12.22
CA ARG A 394 -9.40 1.51 13.12
C ARG A 394 -7.90 1.46 12.86
N GLY A 395 -7.40 2.44 12.13
CA GLY A 395 -6.01 2.46 11.68
C GLY A 395 -5.67 1.38 10.65
N GLY A 396 -4.40 0.99 10.60
CA GLY A 396 -3.88 -0.03 9.70
C GLY A 396 -3.39 0.52 8.37
N ALA A 397 -3.16 -0.40 7.44
CA ALA A 397 -2.61 -0.11 6.13
C ALA A 397 -3.71 0.31 5.14
N VAL A 398 -4.11 1.57 5.22
CA VAL A 398 -5.10 2.22 4.35
C VAL A 398 -4.48 3.43 3.66
N CYS A 399 -5.14 3.98 2.63
CA CYS A 399 -4.65 5.16 1.93
C CYS A 399 -5.70 6.26 1.82
N CYS A 400 -5.24 7.31 1.27
CA CYS A 400 -5.82 8.45 0.61
C CYS A 400 -6.05 9.60 1.57
N ASN A 401 -7.08 9.63 2.40
CA ASN A 401 -7.38 10.76 3.27
C ASN A 401 -7.45 10.37 4.75
N PRO A 402 -6.41 10.60 5.56
CA PRO A 402 -6.40 10.21 6.98
C PRO A 402 -7.40 10.95 7.86
N ARG A 403 -7.98 12.06 7.40
CA ARG A 403 -9.01 12.80 8.15
C ARG A 403 -10.34 12.09 8.19
N VAL A 404 -10.65 11.32 7.14
CA VAL A 404 -11.93 10.57 7.04
C VAL A 404 -11.71 9.05 7.16
N PHE A 405 -10.51 8.58 6.88
CA PHE A 405 -10.11 7.18 6.93
C PHE A 405 -8.72 7.05 7.56
N PRO A 406 -8.59 7.18 8.89
CA PRO A 406 -7.32 7.20 9.59
C PRO A 406 -6.49 5.94 9.35
N TRP A 407 -5.20 6.13 9.13
CA TRP A 407 -4.20 5.08 8.93
C TRP A 407 -3.24 4.95 10.11
N GLY A 408 -2.37 3.93 10.07
CA GLY A 408 -1.28 3.74 11.03
C GLY A 408 -1.64 2.91 12.25
N PRO A 409 -0.75 2.87 13.25
CA PRO A 409 -0.99 2.18 14.51
C PRO A 409 -2.01 2.94 15.35
N MET A 410 -3.05 2.24 15.77
CA MET A 410 -4.12 2.79 16.62
C MET A 410 -4.53 1.78 17.68
N ASP A 411 -4.99 2.27 18.83
CA ASP A 411 -5.48 1.42 19.92
C ASP A 411 -6.77 0.67 19.51
N GLN A 412 -6.73 -0.65 19.54
CA GLN A 412 -7.81 -1.52 19.10
C GLN A 412 -8.85 -1.83 20.19
N ARG A 413 -8.61 -1.47 21.45
CA ARG A 413 -9.54 -1.76 22.55
C ARG A 413 -11.01 -1.36 22.28
N PRO A 414 -11.31 -0.23 21.60
CA PRO A 414 -12.70 0.09 21.24
C PRO A 414 -13.36 -0.92 20.30
N VAL A 415 -12.58 -1.54 19.40
CA VAL A 415 -13.05 -2.60 18.49
C VAL A 415 -13.15 -3.92 19.23
N GLU A 416 -12.19 -4.23 20.08
CA GLU A 416 -12.11 -5.46 20.87
C GLU A 416 -13.23 -5.58 21.93
N GLN A 417 -13.91 -4.49 22.29
CA GLN A 417 -15.08 -4.54 23.19
C GLN A 417 -16.34 -5.15 22.54
N ARG A 418 -16.34 -5.32 21.22
CA ARG A 418 -17.47 -5.85 20.47
C ARG A 418 -17.61 -7.36 20.68
N ARG A 419 -18.84 -7.86 20.69
CA ARG A 419 -19.12 -9.29 20.83
C ARG A 419 -18.96 -10.09 19.54
N ASP A 420 -18.85 -9.41 18.41
CA ASP A 420 -18.57 -9.99 17.09
C ASP A 420 -17.08 -9.93 16.70
N VAL A 421 -16.22 -9.67 17.69
CA VAL A 421 -14.77 -9.78 17.60
C VAL A 421 -14.29 -10.81 18.61
N LEU A 422 -13.68 -11.89 18.11
CA LEU A 422 -13.01 -12.88 18.95
C LEU A 422 -11.57 -12.41 19.21
N VAL A 423 -11.13 -12.47 20.46
CA VAL A 423 -9.84 -11.96 20.91
C VAL A 423 -9.03 -13.07 21.57
N PHE A 424 -7.89 -13.40 20.96
CA PHE A 424 -6.96 -14.39 21.49
C PHE A 424 -5.60 -13.74 21.80
N SER A 425 -5.08 -13.94 23.01
CA SER A 425 -3.82 -13.30 23.45
C SER A 425 -2.88 -14.30 24.11
N THR A 426 -1.58 -14.12 23.91
CA THR A 426 -0.58 -14.83 24.72
C THR A 426 -0.61 -14.35 26.17
N HIS A 427 -0.04 -15.13 27.08
CA HIS A 427 0.43 -14.56 28.36
C HIS A 427 1.50 -13.48 28.10
N PRO A 428 1.80 -12.60 29.07
CA PRO A 428 2.90 -11.68 28.94
C PRO A 428 4.18 -12.41 28.54
N LEU A 429 4.84 -11.92 27.50
CA LEU A 429 6.04 -12.52 26.95
C LEU A 429 7.17 -12.50 27.99
N LYS A 430 7.88 -13.60 28.13
CA LYS A 430 9.02 -13.74 29.04
C LYS A 430 10.31 -13.17 28.46
N ARG A 431 10.37 -13.03 27.14
CA ARG A 431 11.49 -12.51 26.34
C ARG A 431 10.93 -11.80 25.11
N ASP A 432 11.75 -11.03 24.46
CA ASP A 432 11.40 -10.38 23.20
C ASP A 432 11.14 -11.44 22.11
N VAL A 433 10.20 -11.13 21.21
CA VAL A 433 9.88 -11.95 20.05
C VAL A 433 9.94 -11.09 18.81
N GLU A 434 10.92 -11.32 17.98
CA GLU A 434 11.11 -10.61 16.71
C GLU A 434 10.36 -11.33 15.59
N ALA A 435 9.28 -10.73 15.10
CA ALA A 435 8.47 -11.24 13.99
C ALA A 435 8.76 -10.43 12.72
N ILE A 436 9.33 -11.08 11.68
CA ILE A 436 9.67 -10.44 10.40
C ILE A 436 9.24 -11.35 9.26
N GLY A 437 8.19 -10.96 8.54
CA GLY A 437 7.67 -11.70 7.40
C GLY A 437 6.15 -11.74 7.35
N ALA A 438 5.63 -12.76 6.68
CA ALA A 438 4.20 -12.98 6.51
C ALA A 438 3.51 -13.33 7.84
N VAL A 439 2.27 -12.86 7.97
CA VAL A 439 1.36 -13.15 9.08
C VAL A 439 0.15 -13.88 8.50
N GLN A 440 -0.15 -15.08 9.01
CA GLN A 440 -1.25 -15.90 8.52
C GLN A 440 -2.09 -16.44 9.69
N ALA A 441 -3.40 -16.49 9.53
CA ALA A 441 -4.29 -17.20 10.43
C ALA A 441 -4.89 -18.41 9.70
N VAL A 442 -4.56 -19.62 10.16
CA VAL A 442 -5.19 -20.87 9.71
C VAL A 442 -6.37 -21.12 10.62
N LEU A 443 -7.57 -21.10 10.07
CA LEU A 443 -8.82 -21.17 10.82
C LEU A 443 -9.67 -22.34 10.34
N PHE A 444 -10.32 -23.02 11.26
CA PHE A 444 -11.37 -23.98 10.97
C PHE A 444 -12.70 -23.30 11.30
N VAL A 445 -13.53 -23.04 10.28
CA VAL A 445 -14.70 -22.19 10.39
C VAL A 445 -15.94 -22.82 9.79
N ALA A 446 -17.10 -22.50 10.34
CA ALA A 446 -18.38 -22.76 9.72
C ALA A 446 -19.25 -21.49 9.77
N THR A 447 -20.23 -21.41 8.88
CA THR A 447 -21.16 -20.30 8.80
C THR A 447 -22.57 -20.80 8.47
N THR A 448 -23.60 -20.09 8.91
CA THR A 448 -24.99 -20.35 8.49
C THR A 448 -25.30 -19.80 7.10
N ALA A 449 -24.39 -19.02 6.51
CA ALA A 449 -24.51 -18.41 5.19
C ALA A 449 -23.89 -19.28 4.08
N ARG A 450 -24.26 -18.99 2.83
CA ARG A 450 -23.60 -19.59 1.65
C ARG A 450 -22.30 -18.90 1.25
N ASP A 451 -22.07 -17.70 1.76
CA ASP A 451 -20.83 -16.95 1.65
C ASP A 451 -20.74 -15.94 2.81
N THR A 452 -19.56 -15.68 3.27
CA THR A 452 -19.25 -14.70 4.32
C THR A 452 -17.77 -14.34 4.26
N ASP A 453 -17.32 -13.42 5.11
CA ASP A 453 -15.89 -13.09 5.20
C ASP A 453 -15.34 -13.47 6.59
N PHE A 454 -14.03 -13.75 6.66
CA PHE A 454 -13.27 -13.87 7.90
C PHE A 454 -12.07 -12.95 7.88
N THR A 455 -11.89 -12.18 8.95
CA THR A 455 -10.76 -11.28 9.12
C THR A 455 -9.78 -11.81 10.17
N ALA A 456 -8.52 -11.46 10.02
CA ALA A 456 -7.49 -11.68 11.02
C ALA A 456 -6.67 -10.39 11.17
N LYS A 457 -6.42 -9.95 12.42
CA LYS A 457 -5.61 -8.77 12.72
C LYS A 457 -4.60 -9.11 13.80
N LEU A 458 -3.33 -8.80 13.52
CA LEU A 458 -2.23 -8.92 14.47
C LEU A 458 -2.08 -7.63 15.28
N VAL A 459 -2.03 -7.77 16.59
CA VAL A 459 -1.96 -6.65 17.53
C VAL A 459 -0.84 -6.86 18.53
N ASP A 460 -0.09 -5.81 18.83
CA ASP A 460 0.88 -5.74 19.92
C ASP A 460 0.20 -5.12 21.14
N VAL A 461 0.08 -5.87 22.24
CA VAL A 461 -0.54 -5.40 23.49
C VAL A 461 0.55 -5.04 24.48
N PHE A 462 0.57 -3.79 24.86
CA PHE A 462 1.52 -3.20 25.80
C PHE A 462 1.20 -3.57 27.25
N PRO A 463 2.14 -3.47 28.18
CA PRO A 463 1.91 -3.79 29.60
C PRO A 463 0.82 -2.95 30.28
N ASP A 464 0.55 -1.73 29.80
CA ASP A 464 -0.53 -0.85 30.27
C ASP A 464 -1.90 -1.18 29.65
N GLY A 465 -1.93 -2.16 28.74
CA GLY A 465 -3.14 -2.61 28.07
C GLY A 465 -3.44 -1.90 26.75
N GLU A 466 -2.66 -0.90 26.32
CA GLU A 466 -2.79 -0.35 24.96
C GLU A 466 -2.56 -1.47 23.93
N ALA A 467 -3.40 -1.54 22.91
CA ALA A 467 -3.43 -2.61 21.93
C ALA A 467 -3.24 -2.03 20.53
N ARG A 468 -2.02 -2.05 19.98
CA ARG A 468 -1.69 -1.44 18.68
C ARG A 468 -1.75 -2.44 17.54
N ASN A 469 -2.56 -2.16 16.53
CA ASN A 469 -2.59 -2.97 15.31
C ASN A 469 -1.25 -2.89 14.55
N LEU A 470 -0.81 -4.02 14.02
CA LEU A 470 0.37 -4.11 13.16
C LEU A 470 0.00 -4.35 11.70
N THR A 471 -0.80 -5.37 11.46
CA THR A 471 -1.26 -5.74 10.12
C THR A 471 -2.57 -6.50 10.21
N ASP A 472 -3.32 -6.55 9.13
CA ASP A 472 -4.61 -7.26 9.06
C ASP A 472 -4.91 -7.72 7.63
N GLY A 473 -5.83 -8.69 7.53
CA GLY A 473 -6.33 -9.18 6.25
C GLY A 473 -7.72 -9.77 6.37
N ILE A 474 -8.25 -10.17 5.23
CA ILE A 474 -9.61 -10.71 5.07
C ILE A 474 -9.61 -11.81 4.02
N LEU A 475 -10.43 -12.83 4.24
CA LEU A 475 -10.75 -13.85 3.26
C LEU A 475 -12.27 -13.89 3.04
N ARG A 476 -12.70 -13.72 1.81
CA ARG A 476 -14.06 -14.01 1.38
C ARG A 476 -14.19 -15.49 1.12
N LEU A 477 -15.10 -16.15 1.84
CA LEU A 477 -15.14 -17.62 1.93
C LEU A 477 -15.30 -18.32 0.58
N ARG A 478 -16.00 -17.70 -0.38
CA ARG A 478 -16.11 -18.25 -1.74
C ARG A 478 -14.76 -18.36 -2.47
N TYR A 479 -13.74 -17.60 -2.05
CA TYR A 479 -12.39 -17.62 -2.61
C TYR A 479 -11.40 -18.44 -1.79
N ARG A 480 -11.88 -19.26 -0.83
CA ARG A 480 -11.03 -20.07 0.07
C ARG A 480 -10.06 -21.01 -0.65
N ALA A 481 -10.44 -21.51 -1.81
CA ALA A 481 -9.61 -22.42 -2.60
C ALA A 481 -8.92 -21.70 -3.79
N SER A 482 -9.56 -20.70 -4.38
CA SER A 482 -9.05 -20.02 -5.57
C SER A 482 -9.69 -18.65 -5.75
N LEU A 483 -8.87 -17.63 -6.07
CA LEU A 483 -9.37 -16.32 -6.48
C LEU A 483 -10.01 -16.34 -7.88
N GLU A 484 -9.71 -17.36 -8.70
CA GLU A 484 -10.19 -17.49 -10.08
C GLU A 484 -11.54 -18.21 -10.16
N LYS A 485 -11.74 -19.17 -9.26
CA LYS A 485 -12.93 -20.05 -9.29
C LYS A 485 -13.63 -19.98 -7.93
N PRO A 486 -14.54 -19.00 -7.76
CA PRO A 486 -15.28 -18.88 -6.50
C PRO A 486 -16.23 -20.06 -6.31
N GLU A 487 -16.24 -20.62 -5.09
CA GLU A 487 -17.12 -21.72 -4.68
C GLU A 487 -17.90 -21.33 -3.42
N LEU A 488 -19.22 -21.36 -3.49
CA LEU A 488 -20.06 -21.07 -2.33
C LEU A 488 -19.86 -22.14 -1.25
N ALA A 489 -20.03 -21.71 0.00
CA ALA A 489 -20.00 -22.62 1.13
C ALA A 489 -21.36 -23.36 1.29
N THR A 490 -21.29 -24.57 1.82
CA THR A 490 -22.45 -25.27 2.38
C THR A 490 -22.65 -24.76 3.81
N PRO A 491 -23.84 -24.26 4.16
CA PRO A 491 -24.12 -23.82 5.52
C PRO A 491 -23.80 -24.89 6.58
N ASN A 492 -23.12 -24.48 7.66
CA ASN A 492 -22.68 -25.30 8.79
C ASN A 492 -21.62 -26.37 8.49
N GLU A 493 -21.12 -26.47 7.26
CA GLU A 493 -19.95 -27.30 6.95
C GLU A 493 -18.68 -26.63 7.49
N ILE A 494 -17.74 -27.43 8.02
CA ILE A 494 -16.46 -26.94 8.55
C ILE A 494 -15.46 -26.84 7.41
N TYR A 495 -14.91 -25.66 7.22
CA TYR A 495 -13.84 -25.38 6.25
C TYR A 495 -12.54 -25.01 6.96
N LYS A 496 -11.43 -25.60 6.52
CA LYS A 496 -10.10 -25.09 6.84
C LYS A 496 -9.78 -23.98 5.86
N VAL A 497 -9.52 -22.79 6.38
CA VAL A 497 -9.19 -21.61 5.59
C VAL A 497 -7.89 -20.95 6.08
N THR A 498 -7.23 -20.21 5.21
CA THR A 498 -6.07 -19.39 5.57
C THR A 498 -6.37 -17.94 5.25
N VAL A 499 -6.40 -17.10 6.28
CA VAL A 499 -6.47 -15.65 6.13
C VAL A 499 -5.04 -15.12 6.05
N ASP A 500 -4.68 -14.54 4.91
CA ASP A 500 -3.45 -13.77 4.76
C ASP A 500 -3.64 -12.42 5.45
N ALA A 501 -3.01 -12.23 6.60
CA ALA A 501 -3.07 -11.02 7.39
C ALA A 501 -1.94 -10.03 7.05
N GLY A 502 -1.27 -10.21 5.90
CA GLY A 502 -0.25 -9.31 5.40
C GLY A 502 1.16 -9.61 5.91
N VAL A 503 1.96 -8.56 6.05
CA VAL A 503 3.38 -8.66 6.43
C VAL A 503 3.72 -7.66 7.53
N THR A 504 4.75 -7.96 8.32
CA THR A 504 5.24 -7.03 9.36
C THR A 504 6.73 -7.23 9.65
N ALA A 505 7.35 -6.23 10.28
CA ALA A 505 8.60 -6.37 11.01
C ALA A 505 8.44 -5.66 12.36
N ASN A 506 8.30 -6.44 13.43
CA ASN A 506 8.07 -5.94 14.78
C ASN A 506 8.75 -6.81 15.84
N VAL A 507 9.28 -6.18 16.86
CA VAL A 507 9.69 -6.83 18.10
C VAL A 507 8.58 -6.66 19.13
N PHE A 508 7.92 -7.76 19.49
CA PHE A 508 7.07 -7.81 20.68
C PHE A 508 7.98 -7.89 21.89
N LEU A 509 8.04 -6.82 22.66
CA LEU A 509 8.96 -6.72 23.81
C LEU A 509 8.53 -7.62 24.98
N LYS A 510 9.47 -7.95 25.84
CA LYS A 510 9.18 -8.65 27.11
C LYS A 510 8.10 -7.90 27.89
N GLY A 511 7.13 -8.62 28.40
CA GLY A 511 5.95 -8.08 29.09
C GLY A 511 4.78 -7.73 28.18
N HIS A 512 4.99 -7.54 26.87
CA HIS A 512 3.92 -7.39 25.88
C HIS A 512 3.18 -8.73 25.66
N ARG A 513 2.08 -8.68 24.91
CA ARG A 513 1.35 -9.87 24.46
C ARG A 513 1.17 -9.80 22.96
N ILE A 514 1.31 -10.94 22.30
CA ILE A 514 0.87 -11.13 20.91
C ILE A 514 -0.63 -11.39 20.95
N ARG A 515 -1.40 -10.65 20.15
CA ARG A 515 -2.86 -10.80 20.07
C ARG A 515 -3.31 -10.98 18.63
N LEU A 516 -4.31 -11.86 18.45
CA LEU A 516 -5.04 -12.06 17.22
C LEU A 516 -6.50 -11.68 17.44
N GLU A 517 -7.04 -10.80 16.62
CA GLU A 517 -8.47 -10.53 16.50
C GLU A 517 -9.02 -11.27 15.28
N ILE A 518 -10.19 -11.90 15.44
CA ILE A 518 -10.92 -12.59 14.36
C ILE A 518 -12.34 -12.04 14.33
N SER A 519 -12.83 -11.69 13.13
CA SER A 519 -14.19 -11.25 12.89
C SER A 519 -14.63 -11.57 11.46
N SER A 520 -15.75 -11.00 11.00
CA SER A 520 -16.25 -11.14 9.62
C SER A 520 -16.30 -9.82 8.85
N SER A 521 -15.71 -8.75 9.37
CA SER A 521 -15.65 -7.46 8.69
C SER A 521 -14.51 -6.58 9.24
N ASN A 522 -14.07 -5.64 8.42
CA ASN A 522 -13.15 -4.56 8.75
C ASN A 522 -13.50 -3.40 7.78
N PHE A 523 -14.61 -2.72 8.09
CA PHE A 523 -15.24 -1.76 7.20
C PHE A 523 -14.91 -0.32 7.61
N PRO A 524 -14.56 0.56 6.68
CA PRO A 524 -14.65 0.43 5.22
C PRO A 524 -13.33 0.04 4.52
N ARG A 525 -12.31 -0.49 5.23
CA ARG A 525 -11.11 -0.99 4.54
C ARG A 525 -11.51 -2.03 3.47
N PHE A 526 -12.39 -2.94 3.83
CA PHE A 526 -13.00 -3.91 2.92
C PHE A 526 -14.50 -3.73 2.85
N ASP A 527 -15.12 -4.12 1.74
CA ASP A 527 -16.56 -4.12 1.59
C ASP A 527 -17.23 -5.14 2.53
N ARG A 528 -18.54 -4.99 2.70
CA ARG A 528 -19.35 -5.88 3.55
C ARG A 528 -19.87 -7.04 2.73
N ASN A 529 -19.56 -8.28 3.12
CA ASN A 529 -20.23 -9.44 2.53
C ASN A 529 -21.74 -9.40 2.90
N ALA A 530 -22.59 -9.55 1.90
CA ALA A 530 -24.03 -9.57 2.11
C ALA A 530 -24.54 -10.85 2.78
N ASN A 531 -23.72 -11.89 2.91
CA ASN A 531 -24.03 -13.23 3.42
C ASN A 531 -25.11 -13.99 2.63
N THR A 532 -25.53 -13.49 1.47
CA THR A 532 -26.61 -14.09 0.66
C THR A 532 -26.13 -15.21 -0.26
N GLY A 533 -24.81 -15.28 -0.54
CA GLY A 533 -24.25 -16.16 -1.56
C GLY A 533 -24.43 -15.65 -2.99
N GLY A 534 -25.14 -14.54 -3.20
CA GLY A 534 -25.22 -13.85 -4.48
C GLY A 534 -23.96 -13.07 -4.83
N ALA A 535 -23.98 -12.30 -5.92
CA ALA A 535 -22.94 -11.34 -6.26
C ALA A 535 -22.92 -10.22 -5.21
N VAL A 536 -21.83 -10.09 -4.47
CA VAL A 536 -21.72 -9.15 -3.33
C VAL A 536 -21.89 -7.71 -3.80
N GLU A 537 -21.27 -7.37 -4.94
CA GLU A 537 -21.31 -6.06 -5.56
C GLU A 537 -22.71 -5.63 -6.04
N GLN A 538 -23.62 -6.59 -6.26
CA GLN A 538 -24.98 -6.36 -6.72
C GLN A 538 -26.04 -6.50 -5.61
N ALA A 539 -25.65 -6.92 -4.41
CA ALA A 539 -26.58 -7.22 -3.33
C ALA A 539 -27.33 -5.95 -2.86
N PRO A 540 -28.66 -5.91 -3.00
CA PRO A 540 -29.47 -4.78 -2.50
C PRO A 540 -29.78 -4.90 -1.01
N GLN A 541 -29.58 -6.07 -0.42
CA GLN A 541 -29.91 -6.40 0.97
C GLN A 541 -28.78 -7.18 1.62
N LEU A 542 -28.67 -7.01 2.92
CA LEU A 542 -27.68 -7.66 3.78
C LEU A 542 -28.40 -8.62 4.74
N VAL A 543 -27.79 -9.77 5.03
CA VAL A 543 -28.36 -10.81 5.90
C VAL A 543 -27.37 -11.13 7.01
N LYS A 544 -27.88 -11.28 8.25
CA LYS A 544 -27.07 -11.74 9.38
C LYS A 544 -26.67 -13.20 9.20
N ALA A 545 -25.48 -13.54 9.66
CA ALA A 545 -25.01 -14.92 9.69
C ALA A 545 -24.32 -15.23 11.02
N THR A 546 -24.49 -16.46 11.50
CA THR A 546 -23.74 -16.95 12.65
C THR A 546 -22.46 -17.61 12.15
N GLN A 547 -21.35 -17.19 12.72
CA GLN A 547 -20.03 -17.73 12.45
C GLN A 547 -19.59 -18.62 13.60
N THR A 548 -18.94 -19.73 13.29
CA THR A 548 -18.35 -20.62 14.28
C THR A 548 -16.87 -20.79 13.97
N LEU A 549 -16.03 -20.58 14.96
CA LEU A 549 -14.60 -20.84 14.92
C LEU A 549 -14.27 -22.04 15.80
N TYR A 550 -13.67 -23.08 15.20
CA TYR A 550 -13.23 -24.29 15.89
C TYR A 550 -11.74 -24.20 16.22
N HIS A 551 -11.35 -24.68 17.39
CA HIS A 551 -9.96 -24.76 17.82
C HIS A 551 -9.72 -25.98 18.72
N ASP A 552 -10.48 -27.05 18.54
CA ASP A 552 -10.31 -28.32 19.20
C ASP A 552 -9.12 -29.14 18.62
N PRO A 553 -8.75 -30.29 19.21
CA PRO A 553 -7.62 -31.09 18.74
C PRO A 553 -7.72 -31.58 17.28
N THR A 554 -8.93 -31.71 16.73
CA THR A 554 -9.15 -32.11 15.33
C THR A 554 -9.21 -30.93 14.37
N HIS A 555 -9.45 -29.72 14.90
CA HIS A 555 -9.54 -28.47 14.16
C HIS A 555 -8.61 -27.40 14.77
N PRO A 556 -7.27 -27.61 14.75
CA PRO A 556 -6.32 -26.78 15.47
C PRO A 556 -6.09 -25.42 14.76
N SER A 557 -7.01 -24.49 14.94
CA SER A 557 -6.84 -23.11 14.45
C SER A 557 -5.60 -22.46 15.09
N CYS A 558 -4.81 -21.74 14.29
CA CYS A 558 -3.58 -21.12 14.76
C CYS A 558 -3.22 -19.84 14.01
N LEU A 559 -2.48 -18.96 14.69
CA LEU A 559 -1.71 -17.87 14.11
C LEU A 559 -0.31 -18.37 13.73
N ILE A 560 0.16 -18.04 12.54
CA ILE A 560 1.51 -18.33 12.06
C ILE A 560 2.26 -17.00 11.89
N LEU A 561 3.37 -16.86 12.60
CA LEU A 561 4.29 -15.74 12.50
C LEU A 561 5.66 -16.22 12.01
N MET A 562 6.27 -15.47 11.12
CA MET A 562 7.68 -15.68 10.77
C MET A 562 8.55 -15.03 11.83
N VAL A 563 9.21 -15.83 12.67
CA VAL A 563 10.01 -15.36 13.81
C VAL A 563 11.49 -15.56 13.51
N VAL A 564 12.28 -14.51 13.76
CA VAL A 564 13.73 -14.59 13.74
C VAL A 564 14.20 -15.13 15.08
N PRO A 565 14.95 -16.26 15.12
CA PRO A 565 15.48 -16.78 16.37
C PRO A 565 16.37 -15.75 17.06
N GLY A 566 16.10 -15.44 18.30
CA GLY A 566 16.98 -14.59 19.11
C GLY A 566 18.37 -15.24 19.20
N LYS A 567 19.43 -14.43 19.18
CA LYS A 567 20.74 -14.89 19.63
C LYS A 567 20.58 -15.21 21.12
N GLU A 568 20.70 -16.51 21.46
CA GLU A 568 20.71 -16.96 22.85
C GLU A 568 21.86 -16.32 23.64
#